data_0e3dcdfef045018b78fbe75d8b9b6520
#
_entry.id   0e3dcdfef045018b78fbe75d8b9b6520
#
_cell.length_a   1.000
_cell.length_b   1.000
_cell.length_c   1.000
_cell.angle_alpha   90.00
_cell.angle_beta   90.00
_cell.angle_gamma   90.00
#
_symmetry.space_group_name_H-M   'P 1'
#
loop_
_entity.id
_entity.type
_entity.pdbx_description
1 polymer ?
#
loop_
_entity_poly.entity_id
_entity_poly.type
_entity_poly.pdbx_seq_one_letter_code
_entity_poly.pdbx_strand_id
1 'polypeptide(L)'
;MKGFDAQFKDFPDYILKITYQIWENNDVEAIRDYYADTPNVSLPTPTRSPSGVIYGADPVIESTYASKKLFPDRTLLGEDVIWTGNDDEGYFSSHRILSTSTHSVDGMYGKATGKKLYYRTIADCACMNNQVYDEWLVRDQGAILRQIGIDPKKFASNLIKDEGGPEKALSLIHI
;
A
#
# COMPACT_ATOMS: atom_id res chain seq x y z
N MET A 1 -22.33 10.09 -7.58
CA MET A 1 -21.75 9.46 -6.36
C MET A 1 -22.24 10.20 -5.13
N LYS A 2 -23.25 9.64 -4.49
CA LYS A 2 -23.82 10.22 -3.26
C LYS A 2 -22.80 10.17 -2.13
N GLY A 3 -22.66 11.28 -1.38
CA GLY A 3 -21.75 11.36 -0.25
C GLY A 3 -20.27 11.62 -0.61
N PHE A 4 -19.93 11.70 -1.89
CA PHE A 4 -18.59 12.09 -2.34
C PHE A 4 -18.52 13.59 -2.65
N ASP A 5 -17.35 14.18 -2.48
CA ASP A 5 -17.12 15.59 -2.77
C ASP A 5 -17.35 15.94 -4.23
N ALA A 6 -17.92 17.10 -4.49
CA ALA A 6 -18.29 17.55 -5.84
C ALA A 6 -17.06 17.75 -6.77
N GLN A 7 -15.86 17.76 -6.24
CA GLN A 7 -14.61 17.84 -7.02
C GLN A 7 -14.30 16.56 -7.81
N PHE A 8 -14.91 15.43 -7.43
CA PHE A 8 -14.71 14.15 -8.09
C PHE A 8 -15.75 13.90 -9.16
N LYS A 9 -15.29 13.74 -10.40
CA LYS A 9 -16.11 13.54 -11.57
C LYS A 9 -16.83 12.19 -11.56
N ASP A 10 -16.09 11.15 -11.19
CA ASP A 10 -16.54 9.76 -11.10
C ASP A 10 -15.66 9.01 -10.11
N PHE A 11 -15.94 7.73 -9.88
CA PHE A 11 -15.20 6.96 -8.89
C PHE A 11 -13.73 6.70 -9.27
N PRO A 12 -13.36 6.41 -10.52
CA PRO A 12 -11.95 6.42 -10.92
C PRO A 12 -11.22 7.74 -10.65
N ASP A 13 -11.86 8.86 -10.92
CA ASP A 13 -11.28 10.19 -10.64
C ASP A 13 -11.06 10.41 -9.14
N TYR A 14 -11.98 9.94 -8.28
CA TYR A 14 -11.79 9.92 -6.82
C TYR A 14 -10.53 9.14 -6.44
N ILE A 15 -10.42 7.88 -6.86
CA ILE A 15 -9.28 7.01 -6.52
C ILE A 15 -7.95 7.62 -6.99
N LEU A 16 -7.90 8.11 -8.22
CA LEU A 16 -6.68 8.70 -8.78
C LEU A 16 -6.28 9.99 -8.06
N LYS A 17 -7.25 10.87 -7.76
CA LYS A 17 -6.97 12.15 -7.10
C LYS A 17 -6.54 12.01 -5.65
N ILE A 18 -7.20 11.15 -4.86
CA ILE A 18 -6.77 10.92 -3.48
C ILE A 18 -5.39 10.26 -3.43
N THR A 19 -5.11 9.30 -4.33
CA THR A 19 -3.79 8.71 -4.47
C THR A 19 -2.73 9.77 -4.79
N TYR A 20 -3.00 10.63 -5.77
CA TYR A 20 -2.11 11.71 -6.14
C TYR A 20 -1.86 12.68 -4.98
N GLN A 21 -2.93 13.15 -4.32
CA GLN A 21 -2.83 14.09 -3.21
C GLN A 21 -1.97 13.52 -2.07
N ILE A 22 -2.28 12.32 -1.61
CA ILE A 22 -1.62 11.73 -0.44
C ILE A 22 -0.17 11.38 -0.73
N TRP A 23 0.09 10.70 -1.86
CA TRP A 23 1.40 10.09 -2.08
C TRP A 23 2.31 10.89 -3.01
N GLU A 24 1.80 11.60 -4.03
CA GLU A 24 2.60 12.42 -4.93
C GLU A 24 2.78 13.85 -4.41
N ASN A 25 1.69 14.51 -3.99
CA ASN A 25 1.74 15.85 -3.39
C ASN A 25 2.24 15.85 -1.93
N ASN A 26 2.52 14.69 -1.35
CA ASN A 26 2.99 14.54 0.02
C ASN A 26 2.04 15.04 1.11
N ASP A 27 0.75 15.13 0.83
CA ASP A 27 -0.28 15.49 1.79
C ASP A 27 -0.76 14.22 2.54
N VAL A 28 0.17 13.63 3.31
CA VAL A 28 -0.08 12.35 3.99
C VAL A 28 -1.19 12.46 5.03
N GLU A 29 -1.35 13.62 5.63
CA GLU A 29 -2.40 13.86 6.64
C GLU A 29 -3.81 13.84 6.03
N ALA A 30 -3.95 14.04 4.70
CA ALA A 30 -5.23 13.88 4.00
C ALA A 30 -5.78 12.43 4.07
N ILE A 31 -5.00 11.46 4.52
CA ILE A 31 -5.51 10.13 4.88
C ILE A 31 -6.66 10.25 5.87
N ARG A 32 -6.64 11.21 6.80
CA ARG A 32 -7.72 11.45 7.77
C ARG A 32 -9.03 11.88 7.12
N ASP A 33 -8.95 12.54 5.96
CA ASP A 33 -10.14 13.03 5.26
C ASP A 33 -10.77 11.94 4.37
N TYR A 34 -9.93 11.02 3.84
CA TYR A 34 -10.33 10.03 2.85
C TYR A 34 -10.39 8.59 3.36
N TYR A 35 -9.94 8.32 4.57
CA TYR A 35 -10.07 7.00 5.20
C TYR A 35 -11.04 7.10 6.37
N ALA A 36 -11.84 6.06 6.55
CA ALA A 36 -12.75 5.98 7.70
C ALA A 36 -11.95 6.03 9.02
N ASP A 37 -12.62 6.36 10.13
CA ASP A 37 -11.96 6.43 11.44
C ASP A 37 -11.24 5.12 11.81
N THR A 38 -11.79 4.00 11.38
CA THR A 38 -11.22 2.67 11.59
C THR A 38 -11.14 1.90 10.27
N PRO A 39 -10.32 2.36 9.29
CA PRO A 39 -10.15 1.62 8.06
C PRO A 39 -9.47 0.29 8.36
N ASN A 40 -9.88 -0.74 7.63
CA ASN A 40 -9.20 -2.04 7.61
C ASN A 40 -8.24 -2.05 6.43
N VAL A 41 -6.94 -1.93 6.69
CA VAL A 41 -5.93 -1.95 5.64
C VAL A 41 -5.11 -3.23 5.72
N SER A 42 -5.34 -4.14 4.79
CA SER A 42 -4.64 -5.40 4.69
C SER A 42 -3.36 -5.26 3.86
N LEU A 43 -2.23 -5.43 4.51
CA LEU A 43 -0.90 -5.39 3.90
C LEU A 43 -0.29 -6.79 3.90
N PRO A 44 -0.38 -7.57 2.82
CA PRO A 44 0.31 -8.85 2.73
C PRO A 44 1.80 -8.66 2.45
N THR A 45 2.43 -7.76 3.18
CA THR A 45 3.86 -7.53 3.16
C THR A 45 4.45 -7.97 4.50
N PRO A 46 5.73 -8.33 4.57
CA PRO A 46 6.39 -8.60 5.83
C PRO A 46 6.50 -7.31 6.63
N THR A 47 5.39 -6.85 7.16
CA THR A 47 5.41 -5.96 8.32
C THR A 47 5.67 -6.88 9.51
N ARG A 48 6.52 -6.49 10.41
CA ARG A 48 6.75 -7.23 11.67
C ARG A 48 5.52 -7.20 12.60
N SER A 49 4.35 -6.96 12.03
CA SER A 49 3.07 -7.02 12.72
C SER A 49 2.51 -8.43 12.63
N PRO A 50 2.11 -9.03 13.74
CA PRO A 50 1.56 -10.39 13.77
C PRO A 50 0.32 -10.59 12.90
N SER A 51 -0.40 -9.53 12.55
CA SER A 51 -1.66 -9.63 11.82
C SER A 51 -1.56 -9.31 10.33
N GLY A 52 -0.52 -8.62 9.87
CA GLY A 52 -0.45 -8.11 8.50
C GLY A 52 -1.55 -7.09 8.15
N VAL A 53 -2.32 -6.66 9.14
CA VAL A 53 -3.44 -5.72 9.01
C VAL A 53 -3.19 -4.51 9.89
N ILE A 54 -3.42 -3.32 9.33
CA ILE A 54 -3.33 -2.05 10.03
C ILE A 54 -4.76 -1.54 10.23
N TYR A 55 -5.11 -1.18 11.46
CA TYR A 55 -6.40 -0.62 11.81
C TYR A 55 -6.26 0.84 12.24
N GLY A 56 -7.11 1.70 11.69
CA GLY A 56 -7.12 3.12 12.02
C GLY A 56 -6.27 3.99 11.10
N ALA A 57 -6.61 5.27 10.99
CA ALA A 57 -5.92 6.23 10.12
C ALA A 57 -4.48 6.49 10.58
N ASP A 58 -4.24 6.64 11.90
CA ASP A 58 -2.90 6.94 12.42
C ASP A 58 -1.84 5.91 12.04
N PRO A 59 -2.04 4.58 12.20
CA PRO A 59 -1.08 3.59 11.75
C PRO A 59 -0.89 3.57 10.23
N VAL A 60 -1.91 3.91 9.43
CA VAL A 60 -1.77 4.05 7.97
C VAL A 60 -0.87 5.23 7.63
N ILE A 61 -1.03 6.38 8.31
CA ILE A 61 -0.18 7.56 8.19
C ILE A 61 1.27 7.22 8.54
N GLU A 62 1.49 6.60 9.70
CA GLU A 62 2.84 6.17 10.14
C GLU A 62 3.50 5.22 9.13
N SER A 63 2.76 4.22 8.64
CA SER A 63 3.24 3.29 7.60
C SER A 63 3.57 4.01 6.29
N THR A 64 2.78 5.01 5.92
CA THR A 64 3.02 5.83 4.73
C THR A 64 4.30 6.63 4.86
N TYR A 65 4.52 7.32 5.98
CA TYR A 65 5.78 8.03 6.25
C TYR A 65 6.99 7.09 6.27
N ALA A 66 6.87 5.92 6.90
CA ALA A 66 7.93 4.91 6.91
C ALA A 66 8.29 4.44 5.49
N SER A 67 7.29 4.21 4.65
CA SER A 67 7.49 3.84 3.24
C SER A 67 8.14 4.98 2.43
N LYS A 68 7.76 6.24 2.66
CA LYS A 68 8.37 7.41 2.01
C LYS A 68 9.82 7.61 2.47
N LYS A 69 10.13 7.36 3.73
CA LYS A 69 11.50 7.40 4.24
C LYS A 69 12.40 6.34 3.59
N LEU A 70 11.85 5.15 3.31
CA LEU A 70 12.58 4.07 2.64
C LEU A 70 12.86 4.37 1.17
N PHE A 71 11.92 5.04 0.50
CA PHE A 71 11.99 5.42 -0.91
C PHE A 71 11.66 6.91 -1.08
N PRO A 72 12.62 7.83 -0.79
CA PRO A 72 12.35 9.27 -0.75
C PRO A 72 11.97 9.89 -2.10
N ASP A 73 12.44 9.29 -3.19
CA ASP A 73 12.20 9.73 -4.57
C ASP A 73 11.12 8.89 -5.29
N ARG A 74 10.28 8.18 -4.52
CA ARG A 74 9.23 7.34 -5.12
C ARG A 74 8.18 8.19 -5.82
N THR A 75 7.84 7.76 -7.04
CA THR A 75 6.69 8.27 -7.79
C THR A 75 5.64 7.15 -7.96
N LEU A 76 4.38 7.54 -8.11
CA LEU A 76 3.27 6.63 -8.37
C LEU A 76 2.52 7.07 -9.62
N LEU A 77 2.48 6.20 -10.61
CA LEU A 77 1.67 6.38 -11.81
C LEU A 77 0.49 5.42 -11.77
N GLY A 78 -0.72 5.95 -11.69
CA GLY A 78 -1.94 5.16 -11.87
C GLY A 78 -2.04 4.69 -13.32
N GLU A 79 -1.95 3.37 -13.54
CA GLU A 79 -2.02 2.77 -14.87
C GLU A 79 -3.46 2.44 -15.27
N ASP A 80 -4.26 1.99 -14.29
CA ASP A 80 -5.62 1.53 -14.55
C ASP A 80 -6.45 1.47 -13.25
N VAL A 81 -7.75 1.74 -13.34
CA VAL A 81 -8.72 1.58 -12.26
C VAL A 81 -9.90 0.78 -12.77
N ILE A 82 -9.97 -0.49 -12.37
CA ILE A 82 -11.15 -1.32 -12.58
C ILE A 82 -12.07 -1.11 -11.39
N TRP A 83 -13.36 -0.92 -11.62
CA TRP A 83 -14.30 -0.61 -10.54
C TRP A 83 -15.70 -1.12 -10.77
N THR A 84 -16.48 -1.20 -9.70
CA THR A 84 -17.91 -1.53 -9.68
C THR A 84 -18.57 -0.87 -8.48
N GLY A 85 -19.87 -0.93 -8.41
CA GLY A 85 -20.66 -0.44 -7.29
C GLY A 85 -21.62 0.67 -7.66
N ASN A 86 -22.33 1.14 -6.64
CA ASN A 86 -23.34 2.20 -6.74
C ASN A 86 -23.50 2.93 -5.40
N ASP A 87 -24.38 3.94 -5.38
CA ASP A 87 -24.60 4.78 -4.20
C ASP A 87 -25.19 4.04 -2.99
N ASP A 88 -25.82 2.89 -3.19
CA ASP A 88 -26.49 2.14 -2.12
C ASP A 88 -25.60 1.06 -1.51
N GLU A 89 -24.77 0.41 -2.34
CA GLU A 89 -23.89 -0.71 -1.92
C GLU A 89 -22.44 -0.27 -1.64
N GLY A 90 -22.10 0.96 -2.01
CA GLY A 90 -20.74 1.46 -2.02
C GLY A 90 -20.01 1.16 -3.33
N TYR A 91 -18.77 1.57 -3.39
CA TYR A 91 -17.93 1.48 -4.57
C TYR A 91 -16.69 0.66 -4.27
N PHE A 92 -16.27 -0.16 -5.23
CA PHE A 92 -15.11 -1.05 -5.11
C PHE A 92 -14.18 -0.82 -6.29
N SER A 93 -12.88 -0.68 -6.02
CA SER A 93 -11.86 -0.54 -7.06
C SER A 93 -10.73 -1.53 -6.90
N SER A 94 -10.12 -1.88 -8.04
CA SER A 94 -8.78 -2.45 -8.12
C SER A 94 -7.91 -1.47 -8.90
N HIS A 95 -6.98 -0.81 -8.21
CA HIS A 95 -6.13 0.23 -8.76
C HIS A 95 -4.72 -0.30 -8.99
N ARG A 96 -4.31 -0.38 -10.26
CA ARG A 96 -2.96 -0.77 -10.64
C ARG A 96 -2.05 0.46 -10.72
N ILE A 97 -0.97 0.41 -9.94
CA ILE A 97 -0.02 1.51 -9.78
C ILE A 97 1.37 1.06 -10.20
N LEU A 98 2.01 1.79 -11.10
CA LEU A 98 3.45 1.66 -11.36
C LEU A 98 4.20 2.62 -10.43
N SER A 99 5.10 2.08 -9.62
CA SER A 99 6.01 2.87 -8.80
C SER A 99 7.40 2.87 -9.40
N THR A 100 8.05 4.04 -9.36
CA THR A 100 9.49 4.17 -9.60
C THR A 100 10.17 4.72 -8.36
N SER A 101 11.39 4.30 -8.07
CA SER A 101 12.18 4.79 -6.94
C SER A 101 13.65 4.47 -7.12
N THR A 102 14.48 4.95 -6.18
CA THR A 102 15.89 4.54 -6.07
C THR A 102 16.09 3.83 -4.73
N HIS A 103 16.77 2.69 -4.75
CA HIS A 103 17.21 2.04 -3.51
C HIS A 103 18.40 2.81 -2.91
N SER A 104 18.13 3.97 -2.35
CA SER A 104 19.12 4.95 -1.85
C SER A 104 19.27 4.96 -0.33
N VAL A 105 18.44 4.21 0.39
CA VAL A 105 18.38 4.19 1.85
C VAL A 105 18.56 2.76 2.36
N ASP A 106 19.39 2.60 3.39
CA ASP A 106 19.52 1.33 4.11
C ASP A 106 18.21 0.99 4.84
N GLY A 107 17.77 -0.25 4.78
CA GLY A 107 16.52 -0.65 5.42
C GLY A 107 16.21 -2.13 5.28
N MET A 108 14.93 -2.46 5.25
CA MET A 108 14.47 -3.85 5.19
C MET A 108 15.01 -4.65 4.00
N TYR A 109 15.37 -3.98 2.92
CA TYR A 109 15.98 -4.60 1.74
C TYR A 109 17.53 -4.63 1.80
N GLY A 110 18.13 -4.31 2.95
CA GLY A 110 19.58 -4.29 3.15
C GLY A 110 20.21 -2.94 2.89
N LYS A 111 21.50 -2.96 2.51
CA LYS A 111 22.26 -1.75 2.21
C LYS A 111 21.83 -1.12 0.90
N ALA A 112 21.79 0.22 0.89
CA ALA A 112 21.51 1.01 -0.30
C ALA A 112 22.40 0.61 -1.49
N THR A 113 21.78 0.34 -2.64
CA THR A 113 22.50 -0.07 -3.86
C THR A 113 22.61 1.02 -4.90
N GLY A 114 21.86 2.11 -4.75
CA GLY A 114 21.72 3.19 -5.75
C GLY A 114 20.96 2.79 -7.01
N LYS A 115 20.42 1.56 -7.07
CA LYS A 115 19.71 1.07 -8.26
C LYS A 115 18.35 1.70 -8.38
N LYS A 116 17.95 2.01 -9.62
CA LYS A 116 16.58 2.37 -9.97
C LYS A 116 15.68 1.15 -9.91
N LEU A 117 14.47 1.35 -9.40
CA LEU A 117 13.45 0.33 -9.19
C LEU A 117 12.18 0.68 -9.95
N TYR A 118 11.56 -0.35 -10.50
CA TYR A 118 10.25 -0.29 -11.16
C TYR A 118 9.43 -1.47 -10.66
N TYR A 119 8.32 -1.19 -9.97
CA TYR A 119 7.49 -2.25 -9.40
C TYR A 119 6.02 -1.83 -9.37
N ARG A 120 5.15 -2.82 -9.42
CA ARG A 120 3.71 -2.58 -9.35
C ARG A 120 3.17 -2.80 -7.95
N THR A 121 2.13 -2.04 -7.68
CA THR A 121 1.27 -2.22 -6.52
C THR A 121 -0.16 -2.30 -7.02
N ILE A 122 -0.95 -3.20 -6.45
CA ILE A 122 -2.39 -3.22 -6.59
C ILE A 122 -2.98 -2.75 -5.26
N ALA A 123 -3.88 -1.79 -5.32
CA ALA A 123 -4.69 -1.33 -4.20
C ALA A 123 -6.15 -1.63 -4.52
N ASP A 124 -6.73 -2.57 -3.79
CA ASP A 124 -8.17 -2.86 -3.85
C ASP A 124 -8.84 -2.10 -2.72
N CYS A 125 -9.74 -1.17 -3.05
CA CYS A 125 -10.40 -0.31 -2.08
C CYS A 125 -11.91 -0.51 -2.09
N ALA A 126 -12.50 -0.58 -0.91
CA ALA A 126 -13.93 -0.42 -0.69
C ALA A 126 -14.21 0.98 -0.13
N CYS A 127 -15.09 1.73 -0.80
CA CYS A 127 -15.32 3.15 -0.52
C CYS A 127 -16.81 3.46 -0.40
N MET A 128 -17.17 4.33 0.54
CA MET A 128 -18.50 4.87 0.71
C MET A 128 -18.43 6.24 1.36
N ASN A 129 -19.31 7.17 1.01
CA ASN A 129 -19.38 8.49 1.62
C ASN A 129 -18.04 9.23 1.67
N ASN A 130 -17.33 9.25 0.55
CA ASN A 130 -16.01 9.90 0.40
C ASN A 130 -14.86 9.24 1.19
N GLN A 131 -15.06 8.03 1.72
CA GLN A 131 -14.06 7.38 2.57
C GLN A 131 -13.76 5.95 2.13
N VAL A 132 -12.49 5.57 2.20
CA VAL A 132 -12.00 4.18 2.12
C VAL A 132 -12.22 3.54 3.50
N TYR A 133 -12.98 2.46 3.56
CA TYR A 133 -13.23 1.73 4.80
C TYR A 133 -12.57 0.35 4.83
N ASP A 134 -12.17 -0.17 3.67
CA ASP A 134 -11.40 -1.42 3.55
C ASP A 134 -10.43 -1.32 2.39
N GLU A 135 -9.17 -1.74 2.59
CA GLU A 135 -8.13 -1.69 1.57
C GLU A 135 -7.25 -2.93 1.63
N TRP A 136 -6.98 -3.51 0.46
CA TRP A 136 -5.96 -4.53 0.24
C TRP A 136 -4.85 -3.96 -0.61
N LEU A 137 -3.61 -3.92 -0.06
CA LEU A 137 -2.46 -3.36 -0.75
C LEU A 137 -1.42 -4.44 -1.01
N VAL A 138 -1.27 -4.84 -2.27
CA VAL A 138 -0.31 -5.86 -2.72
C VAL A 138 0.79 -5.23 -3.55
N ARG A 139 2.03 -5.28 -3.05
CA ARG A 139 3.21 -4.76 -3.74
C ARG A 139 4.08 -5.90 -4.26
N ASP A 140 4.57 -5.81 -5.51
CA ASP A 140 5.53 -6.77 -6.07
C ASP A 140 6.91 -6.62 -5.41
N GLN A 141 7.03 -7.16 -4.20
CA GLN A 141 8.30 -7.20 -3.47
C GLN A 141 9.35 -8.04 -4.19
N GLY A 142 8.91 -9.07 -4.90
CA GLY A 142 9.81 -9.91 -5.68
C GLY A 142 10.51 -9.12 -6.79
N ALA A 143 9.82 -8.17 -7.43
CA ALA A 143 10.43 -7.28 -8.41
C ALA A 143 11.50 -6.39 -7.77
N ILE A 144 11.22 -5.80 -6.61
CA ILE A 144 12.19 -4.99 -5.87
C ILE A 144 13.45 -5.81 -5.57
N LEU A 145 13.28 -6.98 -4.94
CA LEU A 145 14.39 -7.84 -4.53
C LEU A 145 15.27 -8.25 -5.71
N ARG A 146 14.65 -8.73 -6.81
CA ARG A 146 15.40 -9.14 -8.00
C ARG A 146 16.21 -7.99 -8.61
N GLN A 147 15.66 -6.79 -8.67
CA GLN A 147 16.34 -5.62 -9.23
C GLN A 147 17.55 -5.19 -8.41
N ILE A 148 17.51 -5.34 -7.09
CA ILE A 148 18.69 -5.05 -6.22
C ILE A 148 19.63 -6.25 -6.09
N GLY A 149 19.30 -7.40 -6.66
CA GLY A 149 20.18 -8.59 -6.66
C GLY A 149 20.00 -9.52 -5.48
N ILE A 150 18.84 -9.44 -4.81
CA ILE A 150 18.50 -10.34 -3.69
C ILE A 150 17.61 -11.47 -4.20
N ASP A 151 17.91 -12.70 -3.83
CA ASP A 151 17.06 -13.87 -4.09
C ASP A 151 15.80 -13.77 -3.21
N PRO A 152 14.59 -13.71 -3.81
CA PRO A 152 13.34 -13.58 -3.04
C PRO A 152 13.07 -14.76 -2.09
N LYS A 153 13.48 -15.98 -2.45
CA LYS A 153 13.28 -17.16 -1.60
C LYS A 153 14.18 -17.10 -0.37
N LYS A 154 15.45 -16.70 -0.56
CA LYS A 154 16.39 -16.52 0.54
C LYS A 154 15.95 -15.40 1.47
N PHE A 155 15.45 -14.30 0.91
CA PHE A 155 14.89 -13.18 1.67
C PHE A 155 13.70 -13.64 2.53
N ALA A 156 12.70 -14.30 1.94
CA ALA A 156 11.56 -14.83 2.67
C ALA A 156 11.96 -15.84 3.75
N SER A 157 12.91 -16.74 3.45
CA SER A 157 13.42 -17.70 4.43
C SER A 157 14.11 -17.03 5.63
N ASN A 158 14.82 -15.92 5.41
CA ASN A 158 15.43 -15.16 6.49
C ASN A 158 14.36 -14.46 7.35
N LEU A 159 13.34 -13.86 6.73
CA LEU A 159 12.23 -13.25 7.48
C LEU A 159 11.53 -14.28 8.37
N ILE A 160 11.22 -15.47 7.85
CA ILE A 160 10.62 -16.56 8.63
C ILE A 160 11.49 -16.93 9.83
N LYS A 161 12.82 -16.98 9.65
CA LYS A 161 13.74 -17.26 10.75
C LYS A 161 13.74 -16.15 11.80
N ASP A 162 13.75 -14.89 11.35
CA ASP A 162 13.75 -13.72 12.24
C ASP A 162 12.44 -13.63 13.05
N GLU A 163 11.34 -14.13 12.50
CA GLU A 163 10.03 -14.26 13.18
C GLU A 163 9.93 -15.45 14.13
N GLY A 164 10.97 -16.25 14.24
CA GLY A 164 11.05 -17.40 15.17
C GLY A 164 10.75 -18.74 14.54
N GLY A 165 10.78 -18.83 13.20
CA GLY A 165 10.68 -20.06 12.44
C GLY A 165 9.30 -20.35 11.85
N PRO A 166 9.19 -21.45 11.05
CA PRO A 166 7.97 -21.75 10.29
C PRO A 166 6.71 -21.91 11.14
N GLU A 167 6.83 -22.51 12.33
CA GLU A 167 5.67 -22.75 13.19
C GLU A 167 5.07 -21.45 13.73
N LYS A 168 5.89 -20.45 14.04
CA LYS A 168 5.41 -19.13 14.44
C LYS A 168 4.83 -18.35 13.25
N ALA A 169 5.50 -18.39 12.11
CA ALA A 169 5.02 -17.74 10.89
C ALA A 169 3.68 -18.35 10.42
N LEU A 170 3.50 -19.68 10.53
CA LEU A 170 2.26 -20.36 10.17
C LEU A 170 1.10 -20.05 11.14
N SER A 171 1.39 -19.76 12.42
CA SER A 171 0.34 -19.38 13.39
C SER A 171 -0.33 -18.04 13.04
N LEU A 172 0.29 -17.25 12.18
CA LEU A 172 -0.25 -15.97 11.68
C LEU A 172 -1.20 -16.13 10.47
N ILE A 173 -1.29 -17.34 9.90
CA ILE A 173 -2.12 -17.64 8.72
C ILE A 173 -3.49 -18.19 9.11
N HIS A 174 -3.68 -18.58 10.37
CA HIS A 174 -4.95 -19.06 10.89
C HIS A 174 -5.78 -17.89 11.44
N ILE A 175 -6.31 -17.08 10.54
CA ILE A 175 -7.43 -16.19 10.80
C ILE A 175 -8.66 -16.77 10.12
#